data_5039f764298d6b34d095aedf1c112eb5
#
_entry.id   5039f764298d6b34d095aedf1c112eb5
#
_cell.length_a   1.000
_cell.length_b   1.000
_cell.length_c   1.000
_cell.angle_alpha   90.00
_cell.angle_beta   90.00
_cell.angle_gamma   90.00
#
_symmetry.space_group_name_H-M   'P 1'
#
loop_
_entity.id
_entity.type
_entity.pdbx_description
1 polymer ?
#
loop_
_entity_poly.entity_id
_entity_poly.type
_entity_poly.pdbx_seq_one_letter_code
_entity_poly.pdbx_strand_id
1 'polypeptide(L)'
;GTCSVTTLFVPVQTRIFALTNEGPAQNRRTLTLRDVSEASGVSEMTVSRVLRSRGDVSEATREKVLNAARSLGYVPNKIAGALASQRVNLVAVIIPSMSNMVFPEVMMGVSEELEDSGLQAVVGITNYQPEREEAVLYEMLSWRPSGVIIAGLEHTDAARAMLINAGIPIVEIMDVDGEAVDS
;
A
#
# COMPACT_ATOMS: atom_id res chain seq x y z
N GLY A 1 -30.54 19.04 9.30
CA GLY A 1 -29.96 19.47 8.07
C GLY A 1 -29.38 18.27 7.34
N THR A 2 -30.08 17.74 6.34
CA THR A 2 -29.66 16.66 5.46
C THR A 2 -28.52 17.19 4.57
N CYS A 3 -27.30 16.70 4.79
CA CYS A 3 -26.18 16.95 3.89
C CYS A 3 -26.42 16.12 2.63
N SER A 4 -26.91 16.79 1.57
CA SER A 4 -27.12 16.19 0.26
C SER A 4 -25.75 16.02 -0.40
N VAL A 5 -25.25 14.79 -0.44
CA VAL A 5 -24.06 14.46 -1.22
C VAL A 5 -24.48 14.39 -2.69
N THR A 6 -24.40 15.53 -3.38
CA THR A 6 -24.54 15.57 -4.82
C THR A 6 -23.32 14.90 -5.43
N THR A 7 -23.45 13.62 -5.79
CA THR A 7 -22.42 12.90 -6.55
C THR A 7 -22.42 13.45 -7.97
N LEU A 8 -21.65 14.51 -8.21
CA LEU A 8 -21.33 14.94 -9.57
C LEU A 8 -20.52 13.82 -10.22
N PHE A 9 -21.06 13.21 -11.27
CA PHE A 9 -20.34 12.26 -12.10
C PHE A 9 -19.28 13.01 -12.91
N VAL A 10 -18.10 13.14 -12.31
CA VAL A 10 -16.92 13.73 -12.96
C VAL A 10 -16.16 12.61 -13.65
N PRO A 11 -15.80 12.74 -14.95
CA PRO A 11 -14.98 11.75 -15.63
C PRO A 11 -13.70 11.42 -14.85
N VAL A 12 -13.28 10.16 -14.87
CA VAL A 12 -12.10 9.68 -14.12
C VAL A 12 -10.86 10.50 -14.46
N GLN A 13 -10.68 10.89 -15.72
CA GLN A 13 -9.56 11.73 -16.16
C GLN A 13 -9.48 13.07 -15.42
N THR A 14 -10.63 13.73 -15.22
CA THR A 14 -10.70 15.03 -14.53
C THR A 14 -10.34 14.87 -13.04
N ARG A 15 -10.71 13.75 -12.42
CA ARG A 15 -10.38 13.47 -11.01
C ARG A 15 -8.89 13.19 -10.82
N ILE A 16 -8.26 12.47 -11.74
CA ILE A 16 -6.81 12.19 -11.71
C ILE A 16 -6.02 13.49 -11.90
N PHE A 17 -6.44 14.36 -12.81
CA PHE A 17 -5.80 15.66 -13.02
C PHE A 17 -5.76 16.52 -11.74
N ALA A 18 -6.77 16.42 -10.88
CA ALA A 18 -6.80 17.13 -9.60
C ALA A 18 -5.76 16.59 -8.59
N LEU A 19 -5.28 15.36 -8.74
CA LEU A 19 -4.22 14.79 -7.90
C LEU A 19 -2.82 15.22 -8.35
N THR A 20 -2.66 15.56 -9.63
CA THR A 20 -1.37 15.95 -10.22
C THR A 20 -1.16 17.46 -10.28
N ASN A 21 -2.22 18.25 -10.09
CA ASN A 21 -2.15 19.70 -10.09
C ASN A 21 -2.00 20.18 -8.64
N GLU A 22 -0.88 20.84 -8.33
CA GLU A 22 -0.66 21.53 -7.07
C GLU A 22 -1.59 22.73 -6.92
N GLY A 23 -2.88 22.47 -6.69
CA GLY A 23 -3.77 23.47 -6.12
C GLY A 23 -3.30 23.81 -4.71
N PRO A 24 -3.60 25.02 -4.17
CA PRO A 24 -3.14 25.41 -2.84
C PRO A 24 -3.61 24.35 -1.85
N ALA A 25 -2.66 23.60 -1.30
CA ALA A 25 -2.92 22.65 -0.23
C ALA A 25 -3.65 23.44 0.87
N GLN A 26 -4.92 23.15 1.07
CA GLN A 26 -5.60 23.66 2.25
C GLN A 26 -4.76 23.20 3.42
N ASN A 27 -4.19 24.13 4.16
CA ASN A 27 -3.32 23.91 5.30
C ASN A 27 -4.14 23.29 6.46
N ARG A 28 -4.65 22.07 6.23
CA ARG A 28 -5.28 21.26 7.27
C ARG A 28 -4.12 20.70 8.09
N ARG A 29 -4.01 21.16 9.33
CA ARG A 29 -3.08 20.60 10.30
C ARG A 29 -3.20 19.08 10.30
N THR A 30 -2.13 18.40 9.91
CA THR A 30 -2.07 16.95 9.97
C THR A 30 -2.13 16.50 11.42
N LEU A 31 -3.07 15.62 11.73
CA LEU A 31 -3.20 15.03 13.07
C LEU A 31 -1.95 14.22 13.41
N THR A 32 -1.56 14.28 14.66
CA THR A 32 -0.35 13.65 15.18
C THR A 32 -0.68 12.65 16.31
N LEU A 33 0.30 11.85 16.73
CA LEU A 33 0.18 10.99 17.92
C LEU A 33 -0.18 11.79 19.16
N ARG A 34 0.27 13.04 19.25
CA ARG A 34 -0.03 13.95 20.35
C ARG A 34 -1.52 14.27 20.43
N ASP A 35 -2.16 14.53 19.31
CA ASP A 35 -3.60 14.81 19.27
C ASP A 35 -4.41 13.60 19.79
N VAL A 36 -3.99 12.37 19.46
CA VAL A 36 -4.60 11.14 19.99
C VAL A 36 -4.30 10.96 21.48
N SER A 37 -3.10 11.30 21.92
CA SER A 37 -2.69 11.28 23.33
C SER A 37 -3.56 12.22 24.18
N GLU A 38 -3.76 13.45 23.73
CA GLU A 38 -4.60 14.44 24.38
C GLU A 38 -6.08 13.98 24.43
N ALA A 39 -6.61 13.44 23.33
CA ALA A 39 -8.00 12.97 23.26
C ALA A 39 -8.26 11.70 24.09
N SER A 40 -7.28 10.80 24.18
CA SER A 40 -7.43 9.54 24.95
C SER A 40 -7.02 9.65 26.41
N GLY A 41 -6.33 10.71 26.80
CA GLY A 41 -5.74 10.86 28.15
C GLY A 41 -4.60 9.85 28.43
N VAL A 42 -3.95 9.34 27.37
CA VAL A 42 -2.90 8.32 27.45
C VAL A 42 -1.61 8.88 26.86
N SER A 43 -0.44 8.55 27.43
CA SER A 43 0.84 9.07 26.93
C SER A 43 1.09 8.71 25.47
N GLU A 44 1.78 9.58 24.71
CA GLU A 44 2.14 9.34 23.29
C GLU A 44 2.88 8.01 23.08
N MET A 45 3.72 7.61 24.04
CA MET A 45 4.43 6.34 24.00
C MET A 45 3.45 5.15 24.04
N THR A 46 2.44 5.21 24.91
CA THR A 46 1.41 4.16 25.00
C THR A 46 0.50 4.18 23.79
N VAL A 47 0.10 5.36 23.29
CA VAL A 47 -0.62 5.50 22.02
C VAL A 47 0.15 4.82 20.88
N SER A 48 1.45 5.11 20.76
CA SER A 48 2.31 4.50 19.74
C SER A 48 2.37 2.97 19.86
N ARG A 49 2.44 2.42 21.09
CA ARG A 49 2.43 0.96 21.32
C ARG A 49 1.12 0.31 20.88
N VAL A 50 -0.01 0.92 21.25
CA VAL A 50 -1.35 0.44 20.88
C VAL A 50 -1.51 0.43 19.36
N LEU A 51 -1.19 1.53 18.68
CA LEU A 51 -1.36 1.67 17.23
C LEU A 51 -0.43 0.77 16.42
N ARG A 52 0.69 0.31 17.01
CA ARG A 52 1.61 -0.66 16.39
C ARG A 52 1.34 -2.10 16.82
N SER A 53 0.24 -2.37 17.50
CA SER A 53 -0.11 -3.71 18.05
C SER A 53 1.03 -4.37 18.84
N ARG A 54 1.88 -3.58 19.49
CA ARG A 54 2.93 -4.09 20.39
C ARG A 54 2.33 -4.31 21.76
N GLY A 55 2.47 -5.56 22.29
CA GLY A 55 1.87 -6.07 23.51
C GLY A 55 2.16 -5.23 24.78
N ASP A 56 1.59 -5.63 25.90
CA ASP A 56 1.65 -5.06 27.26
C ASP A 56 0.82 -3.80 27.53
N VAL A 57 -0.26 -3.60 26.80
CA VAL A 57 -1.26 -2.57 27.12
C VAL A 57 -2.58 -3.24 27.46
N SER A 58 -3.19 -2.84 28.59
CA SER A 58 -4.51 -3.36 29.00
C SER A 58 -5.56 -3.12 27.91
N GLU A 59 -6.54 -4.02 27.79
CA GLU A 59 -7.60 -3.91 26.79
C GLU A 59 -8.38 -2.59 26.93
N ALA A 60 -8.68 -2.17 28.16
CA ALA A 60 -9.34 -0.90 28.42
C ALA A 60 -8.55 0.32 27.90
N THR A 61 -7.22 0.29 27.99
CA THR A 61 -6.35 1.36 27.44
C THR A 61 -6.30 1.29 25.92
N ARG A 62 -6.25 0.07 25.36
CA ARG A 62 -6.30 -0.17 23.91
C ARG A 62 -7.57 0.41 23.30
N GLU A 63 -8.73 0.09 23.88
CA GLU A 63 -10.03 0.61 23.42
C GLU A 63 -10.09 2.13 23.49
N LYS A 64 -9.63 2.76 24.57
CA LYS A 64 -9.59 4.22 24.69
C LYS A 64 -8.81 4.88 23.56
N VAL A 65 -7.62 4.35 23.27
CA VAL A 65 -6.75 4.89 22.22
C VAL A 65 -7.37 4.69 20.83
N LEU A 66 -7.89 3.49 20.55
CA LEU A 66 -8.50 3.19 19.25
C LEU A 66 -9.76 4.03 19.00
N ASN A 67 -10.58 4.22 20.03
CA ASN A 67 -11.77 5.06 19.94
C ASN A 67 -11.42 6.54 19.74
N ALA A 68 -10.41 7.06 20.44
CA ALA A 68 -9.91 8.42 20.23
C ALA A 68 -9.36 8.61 18.81
N ALA A 69 -8.55 7.67 18.32
CA ALA A 69 -8.01 7.72 16.96
C ALA A 69 -9.12 7.71 15.90
N ARG A 70 -10.13 6.83 16.06
CA ARG A 70 -11.29 6.77 15.15
C ARG A 70 -12.11 8.06 15.17
N SER A 71 -12.42 8.60 16.33
CA SER A 71 -13.22 9.81 16.46
C SER A 71 -12.55 11.05 15.88
N LEU A 72 -11.20 11.11 15.96
CA LEU A 72 -10.41 12.17 15.35
C LEU A 72 -10.21 11.96 13.84
N GLY A 73 -10.45 10.77 13.31
CA GLY A 73 -10.05 10.40 11.95
C GLY A 73 -8.52 10.30 11.79
N TYR A 74 -7.81 10.00 12.89
CA TYR A 74 -6.36 9.84 12.85
C TYR A 74 -5.97 8.54 12.17
N VAL A 75 -5.13 8.65 11.14
CA VAL A 75 -4.52 7.51 10.44
C VAL A 75 -3.02 7.48 10.76
N PRO A 76 -2.51 6.37 11.37
CA PRO A 76 -1.08 6.24 11.64
C PRO A 76 -0.26 6.31 10.35
N ASN A 77 0.80 7.11 10.36
CA ASN A 77 1.76 7.11 9.25
C ASN A 77 2.64 5.86 9.34
N LYS A 78 2.30 4.83 8.54
CA LYS A 78 3.05 3.58 8.49
C LYS A 78 4.47 3.76 7.95
N ILE A 79 4.71 4.77 7.09
CA ILE A 79 6.05 5.06 6.54
C ILE A 79 6.99 5.54 7.65
N ALA A 80 6.53 6.41 8.54
CA ALA A 80 7.32 6.85 9.69
C ALA A 80 7.66 5.69 10.65
N GLY A 81 6.81 4.65 10.69
CA GLY A 81 7.05 3.42 11.46
C GLY A 81 8.00 2.43 10.76
N ALA A 82 8.04 2.44 9.43
CA ALA A 82 8.84 1.55 8.60
C ALA A 82 10.34 1.90 8.60
N LEU A 83 10.72 3.10 9.03
CA LEU A 83 12.13 3.48 9.24
C LEU A 83 12.88 2.50 10.18
N ALA A 84 12.17 1.84 11.10
CA ALA A 84 12.76 0.86 12.01
C ALA A 84 12.75 -0.59 11.45
N SER A 85 11.83 -0.92 10.53
CA SER A 85 11.68 -2.26 9.96
C SER A 85 12.26 -2.40 8.55
N GLN A 86 12.62 -1.30 7.92
CA GLN A 86 13.10 -1.20 6.53
C GLN A 86 12.13 -1.75 5.45
N ARG A 87 10.92 -2.17 5.83
CA ARG A 87 9.90 -2.68 4.90
C ARG A 87 8.54 -2.09 5.22
N VAL A 88 7.75 -1.86 4.20
CA VAL A 88 6.31 -1.52 4.33
C VAL A 88 5.49 -2.79 4.13
N ASN A 89 4.35 -2.89 4.83
CA ASN A 89 3.43 -4.02 4.70
C ASN A 89 2.66 -3.93 3.36
N LEU A 90 3.39 -3.88 2.25
CA LEU A 90 2.87 -3.84 0.90
C LEU A 90 3.42 -5.02 0.09
N VAL A 91 2.60 -5.57 -0.78
CA VAL A 91 3.00 -6.49 -1.84
C VAL A 91 2.78 -5.76 -3.17
N ALA A 92 3.83 -5.62 -3.96
CA ALA A 92 3.71 -5.09 -5.31
C ALA A 92 3.14 -6.18 -6.22
N VAL A 93 2.04 -5.91 -6.90
CA VAL A 93 1.44 -6.83 -7.87
C VAL A 93 1.51 -6.17 -9.25
N ILE A 94 2.36 -6.71 -10.12
CA ILE A 94 2.64 -6.14 -11.44
C ILE A 94 2.02 -7.02 -12.50
N ILE A 95 1.05 -6.45 -13.21
CA ILE A 95 0.27 -7.16 -14.23
C ILE A 95 0.23 -6.35 -15.53
N PRO A 96 0.11 -7.03 -16.68
CA PRO A 96 0.11 -6.32 -17.95
C PRO A 96 -1.19 -5.54 -18.20
N SER A 97 -2.35 -6.02 -17.72
CA SER A 97 -3.63 -5.36 -18.05
C SER A 97 -4.75 -5.74 -17.09
N MET A 98 -5.63 -4.81 -16.80
CA MET A 98 -6.91 -5.07 -16.11
C MET A 98 -8.05 -5.40 -17.08
N SER A 99 -7.84 -5.22 -18.38
CA SER A 99 -8.86 -5.52 -19.40
C SER A 99 -8.91 -7.00 -19.80
N ASN A 100 -7.87 -7.76 -19.49
CA ASN A 100 -7.85 -9.20 -19.67
C ASN A 100 -8.56 -9.86 -18.47
N MET A 101 -9.55 -10.68 -18.74
CA MET A 101 -10.43 -11.32 -17.72
C MET A 101 -9.67 -12.15 -16.69
N VAL A 102 -8.50 -12.66 -17.02
CA VAL A 102 -7.67 -13.49 -16.12
C VAL A 102 -7.14 -12.67 -14.92
N PHE A 103 -6.69 -11.45 -15.14
CA PHE A 103 -6.06 -10.67 -14.06
C PHE A 103 -7.01 -10.21 -12.96
N PRO A 104 -8.28 -9.86 -13.19
CA PRO A 104 -9.24 -9.66 -12.12
C PRO A 104 -9.42 -10.89 -11.21
N GLU A 105 -9.41 -12.11 -11.77
CA GLU A 105 -9.50 -13.34 -10.98
C GLU A 105 -8.23 -13.57 -10.15
N VAL A 106 -7.05 -13.34 -10.74
CA VAL A 106 -5.77 -13.37 -10.01
C VAL A 106 -5.78 -12.35 -8.87
N MET A 107 -6.26 -11.14 -9.12
CA MET A 107 -6.34 -10.11 -8.09
C MET A 107 -7.30 -10.47 -6.96
N MET A 108 -8.40 -11.17 -7.26
CA MET A 108 -9.30 -11.70 -6.22
C MET A 108 -8.56 -12.71 -5.34
N GLY A 109 -7.88 -13.70 -5.94
CA GLY A 109 -7.12 -14.70 -5.19
C GLY A 109 -6.00 -14.06 -4.35
N VAL A 110 -5.25 -13.10 -4.89
CA VAL A 110 -4.24 -12.34 -4.12
C VAL A 110 -4.89 -11.60 -2.95
N SER A 111 -6.05 -10.97 -3.16
CA SER A 111 -6.76 -10.24 -2.10
C SER A 111 -7.22 -11.17 -0.98
N GLU A 112 -7.75 -12.33 -1.31
CA GLU A 112 -8.20 -13.35 -0.34
C GLU A 112 -7.03 -13.85 0.51
N GLU A 113 -5.89 -14.20 -0.11
CA GLU A 113 -4.69 -14.66 0.61
C GLU A 113 -4.07 -13.58 1.51
N LEU A 114 -4.22 -12.32 1.15
CA LEU A 114 -3.66 -11.22 1.94
C LEU A 114 -4.59 -10.71 3.04
N GLU A 115 -5.87 -11.13 3.11
CA GLU A 115 -6.89 -10.55 4.00
C GLU A 115 -6.45 -10.55 5.47
N ASP A 116 -5.92 -11.68 5.97
CA ASP A 116 -5.50 -11.82 7.37
C ASP A 116 -3.99 -11.61 7.59
N SER A 117 -3.24 -11.37 6.54
CA SER A 117 -1.77 -11.24 6.60
C SER A 117 -1.28 -9.90 7.16
N GLY A 118 -2.15 -8.89 7.15
CA GLY A 118 -1.78 -7.49 7.43
C GLY A 118 -1.00 -6.81 6.29
N LEU A 119 -0.80 -7.51 5.16
CA LEU A 119 -0.23 -6.98 3.93
C LEU A 119 -1.31 -6.33 3.06
N GLN A 120 -0.91 -5.41 2.18
CA GLN A 120 -1.80 -4.76 1.23
C GLN A 120 -1.22 -4.86 -0.17
N ALA A 121 -2.03 -5.28 -1.15
CA ALA A 121 -1.63 -5.30 -2.54
C ALA A 121 -1.63 -3.87 -3.13
N VAL A 122 -0.57 -3.54 -3.86
CA VAL A 122 -0.49 -2.33 -4.68
C VAL A 122 -0.23 -2.76 -6.12
N VAL A 123 -1.12 -2.36 -7.03
CA VAL A 123 -1.12 -2.84 -8.40
C VAL A 123 -0.40 -1.87 -9.33
N GLY A 124 0.54 -2.38 -10.10
CA GLY A 124 1.18 -1.71 -11.22
C GLY A 124 0.75 -2.33 -12.54
N ILE A 125 0.50 -1.51 -13.57
CA ILE A 125 0.04 -1.96 -14.87
C ILE A 125 1.07 -1.59 -15.94
N THR A 126 1.56 -2.61 -16.67
CA THR A 126 2.64 -2.44 -17.65
C THR A 126 2.14 -2.23 -19.08
N ASN A 127 0.88 -2.57 -19.37
CA ASN A 127 0.28 -2.54 -20.71
C ASN A 127 1.05 -3.40 -21.73
N TYR A 128 1.68 -4.50 -21.30
CA TYR A 128 2.52 -5.35 -22.13
C TYR A 128 3.73 -4.61 -22.74
N GLN A 129 4.23 -3.56 -22.07
CA GLN A 129 5.35 -2.76 -22.56
C GLN A 129 6.56 -2.97 -21.63
N PRO A 130 7.69 -3.50 -22.12
CA PRO A 130 8.87 -3.78 -21.31
C PRO A 130 9.44 -2.54 -20.60
N GLU A 131 9.50 -1.40 -21.29
CA GLU A 131 10.00 -0.15 -20.73
C GLU A 131 9.09 0.37 -19.61
N ARG A 132 7.79 0.12 -19.72
CA ARG A 132 6.83 0.47 -18.69
C ARG A 132 6.93 -0.47 -17.50
N GLU A 133 7.25 -1.74 -17.73
CA GLU A 133 7.52 -2.69 -16.65
C GLU A 133 8.72 -2.23 -15.82
N GLU A 134 9.82 -1.85 -16.45
CA GLU A 134 11.00 -1.30 -15.76
C GLU A 134 10.63 -0.08 -14.90
N ALA A 135 9.88 0.86 -15.47
CA ALA A 135 9.45 2.06 -14.72
C ALA A 135 8.55 1.71 -13.54
N VAL A 136 7.59 0.81 -13.71
CA VAL A 136 6.68 0.35 -12.65
C VAL A 136 7.45 -0.40 -11.57
N LEU A 137 8.36 -1.30 -11.95
CA LEU A 137 9.24 -2.02 -11.03
C LEU A 137 10.07 -1.05 -10.19
N TYR A 138 10.73 -0.09 -10.84
CA TYR A 138 11.53 0.91 -10.15
C TYR A 138 10.72 1.67 -9.08
N GLU A 139 9.55 2.17 -9.45
CA GLU A 139 8.67 2.88 -8.52
C GLU A 139 8.20 1.98 -7.37
N MET A 140 7.73 0.77 -7.66
CA MET A 140 7.24 -0.16 -6.65
C MET A 140 8.36 -0.58 -5.68
N LEU A 141 9.54 -0.91 -6.17
CA LEU A 141 10.68 -1.33 -5.36
C LEU A 141 11.22 -0.16 -4.51
N SER A 142 11.08 1.09 -4.98
CA SER A 142 11.47 2.28 -4.19
C SER A 142 10.70 2.40 -2.87
N TRP A 143 9.49 1.87 -2.81
CA TRP A 143 8.67 1.82 -1.59
C TRP A 143 9.07 0.70 -0.63
N ARG A 144 10.04 -0.15 -0.99
CA ARG A 144 10.52 -1.30 -0.20
C ARG A 144 9.39 -2.25 0.22
N PRO A 145 8.67 -2.84 -0.73
CA PRO A 145 7.59 -3.77 -0.43
C PRO A 145 8.11 -5.01 0.28
N SER A 146 7.20 -5.76 0.89
CA SER A 146 7.51 -7.04 1.54
C SER A 146 7.71 -8.17 0.54
N GLY A 147 7.20 -8.03 -0.67
CA GLY A 147 7.33 -8.98 -1.77
C GLY A 147 6.80 -8.40 -3.07
N VAL A 148 7.07 -9.10 -4.17
CA VAL A 148 6.58 -8.78 -5.52
C VAL A 148 5.87 -10.00 -6.07
N ILE A 149 4.71 -9.78 -6.68
CA ILE A 149 4.02 -10.74 -7.56
C ILE A 149 4.04 -10.11 -8.95
N ILE A 150 4.60 -10.78 -9.94
CA ILE A 150 4.73 -10.26 -11.30
C ILE A 150 4.24 -11.29 -12.32
N ALA A 151 3.51 -10.83 -13.33
CA ALA A 151 2.99 -11.70 -14.38
C ALA A 151 3.95 -11.81 -15.55
N GLY A 152 4.24 -13.07 -15.95
CA GLY A 152 5.19 -13.42 -17.02
C GLY A 152 6.58 -13.71 -16.50
N LEU A 153 7.41 -14.31 -17.36
CA LEU A 153 8.82 -14.62 -17.12
C LEU A 153 9.76 -13.89 -18.07
N GLU A 154 9.20 -13.27 -19.12
CA GLU A 154 9.97 -12.52 -20.12
C GLU A 154 10.19 -11.08 -19.64
N HIS A 155 11.24 -10.89 -18.85
CA HIS A 155 11.65 -9.59 -18.34
C HIS A 155 12.89 -9.09 -19.09
N THR A 156 13.03 -7.77 -19.23
CA THR A 156 14.29 -7.20 -19.72
C THR A 156 15.43 -7.48 -18.73
N ASP A 157 16.67 -7.39 -19.22
CA ASP A 157 17.84 -7.55 -18.35
C ASP A 157 17.84 -6.54 -17.18
N ALA A 158 17.35 -5.31 -17.43
CA ALA A 158 17.23 -4.29 -16.40
C ALA A 158 16.15 -4.65 -15.35
N ALA A 159 14.98 -5.10 -15.79
CA ALA A 159 13.90 -5.55 -14.90
C ALA A 159 14.34 -6.75 -14.06
N ARG A 160 14.96 -7.76 -14.69
CA ARG A 160 15.52 -8.94 -14.02
C ARG A 160 16.58 -8.55 -12.98
N ALA A 161 17.50 -7.64 -13.32
CA ALA A 161 18.49 -7.15 -12.39
C ALA A 161 17.86 -6.43 -11.18
N MET A 162 16.80 -5.65 -11.38
CA MET A 162 16.06 -5.00 -10.28
C MET A 162 15.41 -6.03 -9.37
N LEU A 163 14.77 -7.05 -9.92
CA LEU A 163 14.12 -8.12 -9.15
C LEU A 163 15.15 -8.90 -8.33
N ILE A 164 16.24 -9.38 -8.94
CA ILE A 164 17.31 -10.12 -8.25
C ILE A 164 17.92 -9.29 -7.11
N ASN A 165 18.19 -8.01 -7.34
CA ASN A 165 18.83 -7.14 -6.36
C ASN A 165 17.87 -6.62 -5.29
N ALA A 166 16.56 -6.83 -5.42
CA ALA A 166 15.57 -6.36 -4.46
C ALA A 166 15.71 -7.03 -3.08
N GLY A 167 16.20 -8.27 -3.01
CA GLY A 167 16.42 -9.02 -1.77
C GLY A 167 15.12 -9.27 -1.00
N ILE A 168 14.01 -9.44 -1.70
CA ILE A 168 12.67 -9.74 -1.18
C ILE A 168 12.07 -10.91 -1.97
N PRO A 169 11.09 -11.64 -1.42
CA PRO A 169 10.40 -12.70 -2.14
C PRO A 169 9.76 -12.20 -3.43
N ILE A 170 9.94 -12.95 -4.51
CA ILE A 170 9.35 -12.68 -5.82
C ILE A 170 8.56 -13.90 -6.24
N VAL A 171 7.35 -13.67 -6.70
CA VAL A 171 6.46 -14.71 -7.25
C VAL A 171 6.11 -14.32 -8.68
N GLU A 172 6.59 -15.09 -9.62
CA GLU A 172 6.23 -14.99 -11.03
C GLU A 172 4.99 -15.84 -11.28
N ILE A 173 4.01 -15.30 -11.97
CA ILE A 173 2.72 -15.95 -12.24
C ILE A 173 2.40 -15.91 -13.73
N MET A 174 1.50 -16.79 -14.17
CA MET A 174 0.93 -16.86 -15.53
C MET A 174 1.87 -17.41 -16.59
N ASP A 175 3.05 -17.87 -16.24
CA ASP A 175 3.94 -18.58 -17.14
C ASP A 175 4.58 -19.78 -16.43
N VAL A 176 4.86 -20.84 -17.17
CA VAL A 176 5.45 -22.08 -16.64
C VAL A 176 6.74 -22.50 -17.36
N ASP A 177 7.06 -21.82 -18.47
CA ASP A 177 8.21 -22.11 -19.32
C ASP A 177 9.18 -20.92 -19.34
N GLY A 178 10.27 -20.99 -18.56
CA GLY A 178 11.31 -19.95 -18.49
C GLY A 178 12.20 -20.10 -17.27
N GLU A 179 13.23 -19.27 -17.18
CA GLU A 179 14.07 -19.16 -15.97
C GLU A 179 13.43 -18.20 -14.98
N ALA A 180 12.93 -18.74 -13.87
CA ALA A 180 12.42 -17.92 -12.77
C ALA A 180 13.53 -17.03 -12.18
N VAL A 181 13.13 -15.87 -11.67
CA VAL A 181 14.04 -14.91 -11.01
C VAL A 181 14.45 -15.42 -9.64
N ASP A 182 13.53 -16.11 -8.96
CA ASP A 182 13.75 -16.68 -7.63
C ASP A 182 13.54 -18.21 -7.69
N SER A 183 14.57 -18.96 -7.37
CA SER A 183 14.58 -20.43 -7.39
C SER A 183 15.10 -21.01 -6.08
#